data_0fdfa2fa68d8398e0ee1e2c6cee6d544
#
_entry.id   0fdfa2fa68d8398e0ee1e2c6cee6d544
#
_cell.length_a   1.000
_cell.length_b   1.000
_cell.length_c   1.000
_cell.angle_alpha   90.00
_cell.angle_beta   90.00
_cell.angle_gamma   90.00
#
_symmetry.space_group_name_H-M   'P 1'
#
loop_
_entity.id
_entity.type
_entity.pdbx_description
1 polymer ?
#
loop_
_entity_poly.entity_id
_entity_poly.type
_entity_poly.pdbx_seq_one_letter_code
_entity_poly.pdbx_strand_id
1 'polypeptide(L)'
;MQALKCLALAAALVGGAAAAQAAVQPLRLCADPANLPFSSNAPDAVDKGAPGLYVEIGRAVAEALGRPMETVWSLSYFGKRNLRTTLLAGQCDFAVGLPAVPDFMGPRMIFTRPILKLGYAMVVPKGRAATRIDDLKGKRVAVQFASPPQSLLAMRSDVTSVTTMDPEEAMRRLAAGEVDAAFIWGPSAGYINHTALRDEFNVISVDAPQMQWEAAIGLSGKQPALRDEVDAVLGGLAPRIRALSVKYAVAMDAPPAVSGAAPVRVEANEAGTTPVARAAGTGDAAEGKEIFNGTCGHCHGPDAVVADRKINLRLLKHRYGEQMDEMFFTTVTNGRPAKGMPPWKDVFKQQDFVNILAYLNSVQDK
;
A
#
# COMPACT_ATOMS: atom_id res chain seq x y z
N MET A 1 76.64 -56.26 29.17
CA MET A 1 75.42 -55.94 29.88
C MET A 1 74.94 -54.57 29.35
N GLN A 2 73.99 -54.61 28.46
CA GLN A 2 73.54 -53.48 27.63
C GLN A 2 72.40 -52.75 28.31
N ALA A 3 72.53 -51.45 28.52
CA ALA A 3 71.42 -50.60 28.99
C ALA A 3 70.67 -49.99 27.76
N LEU A 4 69.44 -50.37 27.63
CA LEU A 4 68.51 -49.80 26.58
C LEU A 4 68.06 -48.41 27.07
N LYS A 5 68.31 -47.37 26.22
CA LYS A 5 67.77 -46.04 26.41
C LYS A 5 66.46 -45.93 25.66
N CYS A 6 65.34 -45.79 26.33
CA CYS A 6 64.04 -45.43 25.75
C CYS A 6 64.02 -43.92 25.52
N LEU A 7 63.94 -43.50 24.22
CA LEU A 7 63.61 -42.13 23.82
C LEU A 7 62.09 -42.02 23.78
N ALA A 8 61.48 -41.19 24.62
CA ALA A 8 60.06 -40.81 24.54
C ALA A 8 59.90 -39.61 23.55
N LEU A 9 59.25 -39.83 22.46
CA LEU A 9 58.89 -38.79 21.51
C LEU A 9 57.54 -38.16 21.95
N ALA A 10 57.58 -36.93 22.48
CA ALA A 10 56.37 -36.17 22.78
C ALA A 10 55.92 -35.45 21.51
N ALA A 11 54.84 -35.94 20.87
CA ALA A 11 54.18 -35.27 19.77
C ALA A 11 53.22 -34.19 20.34
N ALA A 12 53.56 -32.92 20.16
CA ALA A 12 52.69 -31.81 20.49
C ALA A 12 51.61 -31.69 19.40
N LEU A 13 50.38 -32.09 19.70
CA LEU A 13 49.20 -31.82 18.90
C LEU A 13 48.83 -30.34 19.05
N VAL A 14 49.24 -29.51 18.07
CA VAL A 14 48.73 -28.16 17.91
C VAL A 14 47.34 -28.29 17.31
N GLY A 15 46.31 -28.32 18.16
CA GLY A 15 44.93 -28.24 17.77
C GLY A 15 44.60 -26.83 17.31
N GLY A 16 44.65 -26.57 15.97
CA GLY A 16 44.11 -25.36 15.37
C GLY A 16 42.61 -25.36 15.51
N ALA A 17 42.07 -24.60 16.47
CA ALA A 17 40.65 -24.26 16.48
C ALA A 17 40.35 -23.36 15.27
N ALA A 18 39.92 -23.96 14.15
CA ALA A 18 39.30 -23.24 13.08
C ALA A 18 37.99 -22.67 13.65
N ALA A 19 38.00 -21.37 13.97
CA ALA A 19 36.77 -20.65 14.26
C ALA A 19 35.91 -20.75 13.02
N ALA A 20 34.87 -21.59 13.05
CA ALA A 20 33.86 -21.62 12.04
C ALA A 20 33.21 -20.23 12.01
N GLN A 21 33.60 -19.41 11.02
CA GLN A 21 32.93 -18.18 10.75
C GLN A 21 31.47 -18.54 10.42
N ALA A 22 30.55 -18.21 11.34
CA ALA A 22 29.13 -18.39 11.09
C ALA A 22 28.80 -17.66 9.78
N ALA A 23 28.39 -18.41 8.77
CA ALA A 23 28.03 -17.85 7.48
C ALA A 23 26.93 -16.79 7.71
N VAL A 24 27.19 -15.57 7.26
CA VAL A 24 26.22 -14.47 7.39
C VAL A 24 24.95 -14.87 6.66
N GLN A 25 23.86 -14.98 7.41
CA GLN A 25 22.58 -15.40 6.85
C GLN A 25 22.07 -14.35 5.85
N PRO A 26 21.59 -14.77 4.67
CA PRO A 26 21.03 -13.86 3.69
C PRO A 26 19.81 -13.13 4.23
N LEU A 27 19.61 -11.91 3.76
CA LEU A 27 18.41 -11.13 4.02
C LEU A 27 17.40 -11.43 2.90
N ARG A 28 16.22 -11.94 3.24
CA ARG A 28 15.24 -12.42 2.28
C ARG A 28 14.16 -11.35 2.03
N LEU A 29 14.11 -10.82 0.81
CA LEU A 29 13.10 -9.88 0.35
C LEU A 29 11.86 -10.62 -0.16
N CYS A 30 10.67 -10.26 0.31
CA CYS A 30 9.41 -10.64 -0.35
C CYS A 30 9.16 -9.70 -1.54
N ALA A 31 9.01 -10.22 -2.75
CA ALA A 31 8.73 -9.43 -3.92
C ALA A 31 7.76 -10.14 -4.88
N ASP A 32 7.06 -9.35 -5.69
CA ASP A 32 6.19 -9.87 -6.75
C ASP A 32 7.00 -10.03 -8.04
N PRO A 33 6.86 -11.17 -8.75
CA PRO A 33 7.60 -11.42 -9.98
C PRO A 33 7.17 -10.55 -11.16
N ALA A 34 6.00 -9.88 -11.11
CA ALA A 34 5.40 -9.17 -12.24
C ALA A 34 4.71 -7.86 -11.79
N ASN A 35 5.42 -6.97 -11.09
CA ASN A 35 4.89 -5.75 -10.53
C ASN A 35 5.80 -4.53 -10.81
N LEU A 36 6.19 -4.32 -12.08
CA LEU A 36 6.92 -3.10 -12.45
C LEU A 36 6.04 -1.85 -12.23
N PRO A 37 6.63 -0.74 -11.79
CA PRO A 37 8.05 -0.45 -11.61
C PRO A 37 8.68 -0.98 -10.31
N PHE A 38 7.97 -1.72 -9.48
CA PHE A 38 8.41 -2.07 -8.14
C PHE A 38 9.27 -3.34 -8.06
N SER A 39 8.87 -4.39 -8.76
CA SER A 39 9.61 -5.65 -8.78
C SER A 39 9.29 -6.49 -10.01
N SER A 40 10.30 -7.17 -10.54
CA SER A 40 10.16 -8.14 -11.63
C SER A 40 11.28 -9.16 -11.60
N ASN A 41 10.97 -10.42 -11.91
CA ASN A 41 11.95 -11.45 -12.18
C ASN A 41 12.02 -11.81 -13.67
N ALA A 42 11.32 -11.08 -14.53
CA ALA A 42 11.37 -11.30 -15.97
C ALA A 42 12.81 -11.15 -16.48
N PRO A 43 13.28 -12.07 -17.32
CA PRO A 43 14.68 -12.04 -17.80
C PRO A 43 15.09 -10.70 -18.41
N ASP A 44 14.24 -10.11 -19.22
CA ASP A 44 14.52 -8.83 -19.89
C ASP A 44 14.65 -7.65 -18.89
N ALA A 45 13.92 -7.66 -17.79
CA ALA A 45 14.05 -6.67 -16.74
C ALA A 45 15.34 -6.87 -15.94
N VAL A 46 15.67 -8.12 -15.62
CA VAL A 46 16.89 -8.47 -14.87
C VAL A 46 18.13 -8.21 -15.69
N ASP A 47 18.16 -8.62 -16.95
CA ASP A 47 19.30 -8.46 -17.87
C ASP A 47 19.59 -6.99 -18.17
N LYS A 48 18.58 -6.15 -18.22
CA LYS A 48 18.73 -4.69 -18.35
C LYS A 48 19.10 -3.99 -17.04
N GLY A 49 19.31 -4.71 -15.94
CA GLY A 49 19.62 -4.13 -14.64
C GLY A 49 18.46 -3.32 -14.04
N ALA A 50 17.21 -3.65 -14.40
CA ALA A 50 16.01 -2.97 -13.95
C ALA A 50 15.00 -3.93 -13.31
N PRO A 51 15.39 -4.70 -12.26
CA PRO A 51 14.51 -5.67 -11.60
C PRO A 51 13.39 -5.01 -10.77
N GLY A 52 13.35 -3.69 -10.72
CA GLY A 52 12.34 -2.91 -10.03
C GLY A 52 12.84 -2.21 -8.77
N LEU A 53 12.17 -1.11 -8.44
CA LEU A 53 12.53 -0.20 -7.36
C LEU A 53 12.69 -0.91 -6.01
N TYR A 54 11.75 -1.78 -5.64
CA TYR A 54 11.79 -2.46 -4.35
C TYR A 54 12.91 -3.49 -4.24
N VAL A 55 13.24 -4.17 -5.35
CA VAL A 55 14.37 -5.10 -5.41
C VAL A 55 15.70 -4.34 -5.24
N GLU A 56 15.84 -3.18 -5.88
CA GLU A 56 17.06 -2.39 -5.76
C GLU A 56 17.19 -1.70 -4.39
N ILE A 57 16.09 -1.26 -3.79
CA ILE A 57 16.09 -0.78 -2.39
C ILE A 57 16.48 -1.92 -1.44
N GLY A 58 15.92 -3.11 -1.62
CA GLY A 58 16.26 -4.28 -0.82
C GLY A 58 17.75 -4.62 -0.89
N ARG A 59 18.33 -4.59 -2.10
CA ARG A 59 19.79 -4.75 -2.29
C ARG A 59 20.61 -3.70 -1.55
N ALA A 60 20.20 -2.43 -1.66
CA ALA A 60 20.90 -1.34 -0.99
C ALA A 60 20.88 -1.51 0.55
N VAL A 61 19.76 -1.96 1.10
CA VAL A 61 19.63 -2.28 2.54
C VAL A 61 20.55 -3.45 2.91
N ALA A 62 20.52 -4.53 2.15
CA ALA A 62 21.35 -5.71 2.42
C ALA A 62 22.86 -5.39 2.33
N GLU A 63 23.28 -4.63 1.32
CA GLU A 63 24.65 -4.13 1.17
C GLU A 63 25.07 -3.28 2.37
N ALA A 64 24.22 -2.35 2.83
CA ALA A 64 24.51 -1.50 3.98
C ALA A 64 24.62 -2.30 5.30
N LEU A 65 23.93 -3.44 5.40
CA LEU A 65 24.01 -4.36 6.53
C LEU A 65 25.13 -5.41 6.37
N GLY A 66 25.89 -5.38 5.27
CA GLY A 66 26.96 -6.38 5.00
C GLY A 66 26.42 -7.80 4.82
N ARG A 67 25.16 -7.97 4.37
CA ARG A 67 24.50 -9.25 4.20
C ARG A 67 24.21 -9.55 2.74
N PRO A 68 24.31 -10.81 2.27
CA PRO A 68 23.80 -11.19 0.96
C PRO A 68 22.27 -11.03 0.96
N MET A 69 21.67 -10.79 -0.24
CA MET A 69 20.22 -10.72 -0.39
C MET A 69 19.70 -11.84 -1.27
N GLU A 70 18.61 -12.45 -0.86
CA GLU A 70 17.81 -13.37 -1.66
C GLU A 70 16.43 -12.77 -1.87
N THR A 71 15.78 -13.07 -3.00
CA THR A 71 14.41 -12.63 -3.26
C THR A 71 13.47 -13.82 -3.27
N VAL A 72 12.46 -13.76 -2.42
CA VAL A 72 11.36 -14.72 -2.36
C VAL A 72 10.21 -14.18 -3.19
N TRP A 73 10.00 -14.80 -4.34
CA TRP A 73 8.99 -14.37 -5.30
C TRP A 73 7.62 -14.91 -4.96
N SER A 74 6.63 -14.05 -4.88
CA SER A 74 5.24 -14.40 -4.62
C SER A 74 4.29 -13.33 -5.14
N LEU A 75 3.17 -13.74 -5.73
CA LEU A 75 2.20 -12.82 -6.31
C LEU A 75 1.55 -11.94 -5.23
N SER A 76 1.75 -10.64 -5.30
CA SER A 76 1.18 -9.67 -4.37
C SER A 76 -0.33 -9.42 -4.59
N TYR A 77 -0.88 -9.89 -5.70
CA TYR A 77 -2.30 -9.78 -6.05
C TYR A 77 -3.25 -10.18 -4.90
N PHE A 78 -2.86 -11.15 -4.10
CA PHE A 78 -3.65 -11.58 -2.93
C PHE A 78 -3.56 -10.63 -1.71
N GLY A 79 -2.89 -9.50 -1.83
CA GLY A 79 -2.81 -8.45 -0.81
C GLY A 79 -2.37 -8.98 0.56
N LYS A 80 -3.16 -8.68 1.60
CA LYS A 80 -2.85 -9.10 2.98
C LYS A 80 -2.76 -10.63 3.17
N ARG A 81 -3.36 -11.44 2.30
CA ARG A 81 -3.23 -12.90 2.35
C ARG A 81 -1.82 -13.32 1.97
N ASN A 82 -1.25 -12.71 0.92
CA ASN A 82 0.14 -12.97 0.54
C ASN A 82 1.09 -12.70 1.72
N LEU A 83 0.98 -11.54 2.37
CA LEU A 83 1.82 -11.21 3.52
C LEU A 83 1.68 -12.20 4.68
N ARG A 84 0.50 -12.77 4.90
CA ARG A 84 0.30 -13.81 5.95
C ARG A 84 1.04 -15.09 5.62
N THR A 85 1.06 -15.49 4.35
CA THR A 85 1.65 -16.77 3.91
C THR A 85 3.14 -16.66 3.58
N THR A 86 3.69 -15.46 3.44
CA THR A 86 5.09 -15.20 3.14
C THR A 86 5.82 -14.56 4.32
N LEU A 87 5.68 -13.25 4.51
CA LEU A 87 6.39 -12.47 5.51
C LEU A 87 6.06 -12.91 6.94
N LEU A 88 4.77 -13.03 7.28
CA LEU A 88 4.36 -13.44 8.62
C LEU A 88 4.54 -14.93 8.90
N ALA A 89 4.68 -15.74 7.85
CA ALA A 89 5.03 -17.16 7.93
C ALA A 89 6.56 -17.39 7.95
N GLY A 90 7.37 -16.33 7.85
CA GLY A 90 8.84 -16.42 7.92
C GLY A 90 9.50 -16.96 6.65
N GLN A 91 8.81 -16.96 5.51
CA GLN A 91 9.43 -17.34 4.23
C GLN A 91 10.39 -16.27 3.73
N CYS A 92 10.12 -15.00 4.02
CA CYS A 92 10.98 -13.86 3.78
C CYS A 92 11.05 -12.98 5.05
N ASP A 93 12.00 -12.07 5.11
CA ASP A 93 12.32 -11.31 6.31
C ASP A 93 11.71 -9.90 6.26
N PHE A 94 11.60 -9.31 5.07
CA PHE A 94 11.08 -7.97 4.87
C PHE A 94 10.37 -7.79 3.52
N ALA A 95 9.50 -6.79 3.44
CA ALA A 95 8.85 -6.33 2.22
C ALA A 95 8.94 -4.81 2.11
N VAL A 96 9.28 -4.30 0.93
CA VAL A 96 9.42 -2.87 0.66
C VAL A 96 8.10 -2.30 0.15
N GLY A 97 7.78 -1.06 0.53
CA GLY A 97 6.68 -0.29 -0.06
C GLY A 97 5.31 -0.55 0.58
N LEU A 98 5.28 -1.09 1.78
CA LEU A 98 4.03 -1.29 2.51
C LEU A 98 3.54 0.01 3.17
N PRO A 99 2.22 0.22 3.28
CA PRO A 99 1.67 1.38 3.98
C PRO A 99 2.17 1.46 5.43
N ALA A 100 2.81 2.56 5.79
CA ALA A 100 3.37 2.80 7.11
C ALA A 100 2.29 3.23 8.12
N VAL A 101 1.24 2.41 8.25
CA VAL A 101 0.16 2.67 9.19
C VAL A 101 0.10 1.57 10.25
N PRO A 102 0.00 1.93 11.55
CA PRO A 102 0.08 0.98 12.66
C PRO A 102 -0.88 -0.20 12.54
N ASP A 103 -2.07 0.06 12.01
CA ASP A 103 -3.13 -0.94 11.93
C ASP A 103 -3.18 -1.71 10.60
N PHE A 104 -2.18 -1.56 9.72
CA PHE A 104 -2.18 -2.25 8.43
C PHE A 104 -2.35 -3.76 8.55
N MET A 105 -1.64 -4.39 9.49
CA MET A 105 -1.77 -5.81 9.86
C MET A 105 -1.84 -6.02 11.38
N GLY A 106 -2.05 -4.93 12.13
CA GLY A 106 -2.01 -4.90 13.59
C GLY A 106 -0.62 -5.23 14.13
N PRO A 107 -0.50 -5.68 15.40
CA PRO A 107 0.80 -5.90 16.07
C PRO A 107 1.65 -7.01 15.44
N ARG A 108 1.10 -7.74 14.47
CA ARG A 108 1.84 -8.80 13.75
C ARG A 108 2.87 -8.25 12.78
N MET A 109 2.76 -6.97 12.41
CA MET A 109 3.67 -6.31 11.49
C MET A 109 4.21 -5.03 12.10
N ILE A 110 5.50 -4.80 11.92
CA ILE A 110 6.22 -3.61 12.33
C ILE A 110 6.86 -2.96 11.12
N PHE A 111 7.08 -1.66 11.19
CA PHE A 111 7.59 -0.86 10.07
C PHE A 111 8.84 -0.10 10.47
N THR A 112 9.68 0.16 9.49
CA THR A 112 10.72 1.19 9.57
C THR A 112 10.10 2.58 9.48
N ARG A 113 10.93 3.62 9.56
CA ARG A 113 10.54 4.97 9.09
C ARG A 113 10.09 4.91 7.63
N PRO A 114 9.19 5.80 7.19
CA PRO A 114 8.81 5.92 5.79
C PRO A 114 10.01 6.23 4.89
N ILE A 115 10.02 5.63 3.70
CA ILE A 115 11.09 5.80 2.71
C ILE A 115 10.59 6.37 1.38
N LEU A 116 9.29 6.26 1.10
CA LEU A 116 8.64 6.74 -0.11
C LEU A 116 7.29 7.36 0.25
N LYS A 117 6.87 8.35 -0.52
CA LYS A 117 5.49 8.83 -0.55
C LYS A 117 4.89 8.39 -1.87
N LEU A 118 3.85 7.58 -1.84
CA LEU A 118 3.21 6.99 -3.00
C LEU A 118 1.74 7.40 -3.07
N GLY A 119 1.16 7.44 -4.26
CA GLY A 119 -0.24 7.80 -4.36
C GLY A 119 -0.77 7.80 -5.79
N TYR A 120 -2.00 8.23 -5.93
CA TYR A 120 -2.66 8.44 -7.21
C TYR A 120 -2.23 9.77 -7.84
N ALA A 121 -2.21 9.80 -9.16
CA ALA A 121 -1.84 10.96 -9.94
C ALA A 121 -2.84 11.24 -11.05
N MET A 122 -3.05 12.52 -11.32
CA MET A 122 -3.66 12.96 -12.57
C MET A 122 -2.62 12.92 -13.67
N VAL A 123 -3.00 12.36 -14.81
CA VAL A 123 -2.16 12.32 -16.01
C VAL A 123 -2.86 13.09 -17.11
N VAL A 124 -2.18 14.10 -17.63
CA VAL A 124 -2.71 14.97 -18.68
C VAL A 124 -1.66 15.21 -19.77
N PRO A 125 -2.05 15.45 -21.03
CA PRO A 125 -1.11 15.80 -22.08
C PRO A 125 -0.26 17.02 -21.72
N LYS A 126 1.00 17.03 -22.11
CA LYS A 126 1.87 18.22 -21.96
C LYS A 126 1.24 19.43 -22.62
N GLY A 127 1.34 20.59 -21.96
CA GLY A 127 0.71 21.83 -22.43
C GLY A 127 -0.72 22.08 -21.96
N ARG A 128 -1.35 21.11 -21.30
CA ARG A 128 -2.61 21.35 -20.56
C ARG A 128 -2.31 21.73 -19.12
N ALA A 129 -2.80 22.89 -18.70
CA ALA A 129 -2.73 23.31 -17.30
C ALA A 129 -3.85 22.59 -16.52
N ALA A 130 -3.52 21.47 -15.87
CA ALA A 130 -4.40 20.82 -14.91
C ALA A 130 -3.53 20.46 -13.71
N THR A 131 -3.77 21.08 -12.56
CA THR A 131 -3.03 20.88 -11.33
C THR A 131 -3.92 20.42 -10.19
N ARG A 132 -5.23 20.51 -10.36
CA ARG A 132 -6.25 20.21 -9.37
C ARG A 132 -7.33 19.31 -9.95
N ILE A 133 -8.03 18.58 -9.09
CA ILE A 133 -9.16 17.71 -9.48
C ILE A 133 -10.26 18.52 -10.17
N ASP A 134 -10.44 19.79 -9.82
CA ASP A 134 -11.44 20.67 -10.44
C ASP A 134 -11.14 21.01 -11.91
N ASP A 135 -9.90 20.90 -12.32
CA ASP A 135 -9.48 21.10 -13.72
C ASP A 135 -9.95 19.96 -14.64
N LEU A 136 -10.47 18.88 -14.05
CA LEU A 136 -11.07 17.74 -14.77
C LEU A 136 -12.53 17.99 -15.18
N LYS A 137 -13.13 19.13 -14.81
CA LYS A 137 -14.51 19.49 -15.16
C LYS A 137 -14.74 19.43 -16.68
N GLY A 138 -15.80 18.75 -17.08
CA GLY A 138 -16.18 18.55 -18.50
C GLY A 138 -15.26 17.58 -19.25
N LYS A 139 -14.37 16.85 -18.57
CA LYS A 139 -13.42 15.92 -19.19
C LYS A 139 -13.88 14.47 -19.08
N ARG A 140 -13.46 13.67 -20.06
CA ARG A 140 -13.50 12.21 -19.99
C ARG A 140 -12.21 11.76 -19.26
N VAL A 141 -12.35 11.10 -18.13
CA VAL A 141 -11.22 10.74 -17.27
C VAL A 141 -11.17 9.24 -17.07
N ALA A 142 -10.08 8.61 -17.51
CA ALA A 142 -9.84 7.20 -17.22
C ALA A 142 -9.53 7.02 -15.74
N VAL A 143 -10.20 6.05 -15.11
CA VAL A 143 -9.97 5.67 -13.70
C VAL A 143 -9.91 4.16 -13.59
N GLN A 144 -9.04 3.68 -12.72
CA GLN A 144 -8.92 2.24 -12.48
C GLN A 144 -10.12 1.73 -11.67
N PHE A 145 -10.66 0.59 -12.07
CA PHE A 145 -11.74 -0.10 -11.35
C PHE A 145 -11.38 -0.33 -9.87
N ALA A 146 -12.35 -0.15 -8.99
CA ALA A 146 -12.22 -0.33 -7.53
C ALA A 146 -11.11 0.52 -6.87
N SER A 147 -10.79 1.68 -7.44
CA SER A 147 -9.78 2.60 -6.91
C SER A 147 -10.41 3.80 -6.19
N PRO A 148 -9.68 4.44 -5.24
CA PRO A 148 -10.11 5.70 -4.65
C PRO A 148 -10.42 6.81 -5.66
N PRO A 149 -9.66 7.03 -6.74
CA PRO A 149 -10.05 7.95 -7.81
C PRO A 149 -11.41 7.65 -8.45
N GLN A 150 -11.73 6.38 -8.71
CA GLN A 150 -13.03 6.01 -9.23
C GLN A 150 -14.15 6.43 -8.28
N SER A 151 -14.01 6.13 -6.99
CA SER A 151 -14.99 6.50 -5.96
C SER A 151 -15.15 8.02 -5.84
N LEU A 152 -14.03 8.76 -5.93
CA LEU A 152 -14.05 10.21 -5.88
C LEU A 152 -14.77 10.83 -7.08
N LEU A 153 -14.47 10.36 -8.30
CA LEU A 153 -15.08 10.90 -9.52
C LEU A 153 -16.52 10.43 -9.73
N ALA A 154 -16.92 9.30 -9.18
CA ALA A 154 -18.32 8.84 -9.20
C ALA A 154 -19.28 9.82 -8.51
N MET A 155 -18.79 10.66 -7.61
CA MET A 155 -19.57 11.68 -6.92
C MET A 155 -19.60 13.03 -7.68
N ARG A 156 -18.98 13.10 -8.84
CA ARG A 156 -18.85 14.32 -9.66
C ARG A 156 -19.66 14.18 -10.94
N SER A 157 -20.80 14.88 -10.99
CA SER A 157 -21.63 14.95 -12.20
C SER A 157 -21.02 15.79 -13.34
N ASP A 158 -19.97 16.56 -13.04
CA ASP A 158 -19.27 17.42 -13.98
C ASP A 158 -18.05 16.74 -14.66
N VAL A 159 -17.80 15.46 -14.40
CA VAL A 159 -16.72 14.65 -14.97
C VAL A 159 -17.30 13.36 -15.54
N THR A 160 -16.87 12.97 -16.74
CA THR A 160 -17.25 11.68 -17.34
C THR A 160 -16.18 10.64 -17.01
N SER A 161 -16.44 9.75 -16.07
CA SER A 161 -15.52 8.66 -15.72
C SER A 161 -15.55 7.55 -16.77
N VAL A 162 -14.37 7.10 -17.19
CA VAL A 162 -14.16 5.93 -18.06
C VAL A 162 -13.39 4.90 -17.26
N THR A 163 -14.05 3.83 -16.85
CA THR A 163 -13.43 2.77 -16.04
C THR A 163 -12.49 1.91 -16.89
N THR A 164 -11.30 1.67 -16.38
CA THR A 164 -10.28 0.77 -16.94
C THR A 164 -9.90 -0.29 -15.91
N MET A 165 -9.41 -1.44 -16.35
CA MET A 165 -9.06 -2.53 -15.43
C MET A 165 -7.67 -2.34 -14.79
N ASP A 166 -6.77 -1.70 -15.51
CA ASP A 166 -5.38 -1.47 -15.09
C ASP A 166 -4.87 -0.10 -15.55
N PRO A 167 -3.74 0.37 -15.01
CA PRO A 167 -3.10 1.62 -15.41
C PRO A 167 -2.63 1.64 -16.87
N GLU A 168 -2.23 0.51 -17.41
CA GLU A 168 -1.75 0.34 -18.78
C GLU A 168 -2.87 0.66 -19.78
N GLU A 169 -4.07 0.14 -19.55
CA GLU A 169 -5.25 0.45 -20.36
C GLU A 169 -5.60 1.95 -20.28
N ALA A 170 -5.56 2.53 -19.08
CA ALA A 170 -5.84 3.95 -18.90
C ALA A 170 -4.86 4.83 -19.68
N MET A 171 -3.55 4.54 -19.58
CA MET A 171 -2.51 5.29 -20.30
C MET A 171 -2.60 5.09 -21.81
N ARG A 172 -2.93 3.90 -22.29
CA ARG A 172 -3.14 3.62 -23.72
C ARG A 172 -4.33 4.42 -24.27
N ARG A 173 -5.46 4.45 -23.55
CA ARG A 173 -6.64 5.23 -23.95
C ARG A 173 -6.36 6.74 -23.95
N LEU A 174 -5.57 7.22 -22.99
CA LEU A 174 -5.13 8.61 -22.94
C LEU A 174 -4.24 8.94 -24.13
N ALA A 175 -3.27 8.10 -24.46
CA ALA A 175 -2.38 8.28 -25.62
C ALA A 175 -3.13 8.25 -26.95
N ALA A 176 -4.19 7.43 -27.04
CA ALA A 176 -5.09 7.38 -28.22
C ALA A 176 -6.07 8.57 -28.31
N GLY A 177 -6.14 9.45 -27.30
CA GLY A 177 -7.11 10.56 -27.26
C GLY A 177 -8.55 10.11 -26.99
N GLU A 178 -8.77 8.86 -26.58
CA GLU A 178 -10.09 8.34 -26.21
C GLU A 178 -10.61 8.94 -24.91
N VAL A 179 -9.70 9.42 -24.05
CA VAL A 179 -9.97 10.18 -22.83
C VAL A 179 -9.11 11.43 -22.79
N ASP A 180 -9.52 12.42 -22.03
CA ASP A 180 -8.84 13.71 -21.92
C ASP A 180 -7.79 13.77 -20.82
N ALA A 181 -7.93 12.87 -19.83
CA ALA A 181 -7.03 12.69 -18.69
C ALA A 181 -7.15 11.26 -18.15
N ALA A 182 -6.19 10.87 -17.30
CA ALA A 182 -6.33 9.69 -16.46
C ALA A 182 -6.11 10.09 -14.99
N PHE A 183 -6.78 9.40 -14.07
CA PHE A 183 -6.56 9.55 -12.63
C PHE A 183 -6.35 8.15 -12.06
N ILE A 184 -5.11 7.74 -12.00
CA ILE A 184 -4.69 6.36 -11.77
C ILE A 184 -3.50 6.29 -10.79
N TRP A 185 -3.02 5.09 -10.51
CA TRP A 185 -1.84 4.85 -9.69
C TRP A 185 -0.61 5.55 -10.27
N GLY A 186 -0.08 6.53 -9.53
CA GLY A 186 0.96 7.42 -10.01
C GLY A 186 2.26 6.73 -10.39
N PRO A 187 2.79 5.79 -9.58
CA PRO A 187 4.00 5.05 -9.94
C PRO A 187 3.89 4.30 -11.27
N SER A 188 2.79 3.60 -11.52
CA SER A 188 2.56 2.94 -12.81
C SER A 188 2.43 3.95 -13.95
N ALA A 189 1.70 5.05 -13.72
CA ALA A 189 1.56 6.12 -14.70
C ALA A 189 2.91 6.72 -15.09
N GLY A 190 3.75 7.05 -14.10
CA GLY A 190 5.09 7.60 -14.35
C GLY A 190 5.98 6.64 -15.13
N TYR A 191 6.00 5.39 -14.72
CA TYR A 191 6.79 4.35 -15.36
C TYR A 191 6.37 4.12 -16.83
N ILE A 192 5.07 3.97 -17.09
CA ILE A 192 4.55 3.78 -18.45
C ILE A 192 4.82 5.01 -19.31
N ASN A 193 4.60 6.21 -18.76
CA ASN A 193 4.89 7.46 -19.46
C ASN A 193 6.36 7.55 -19.88
N HIS A 194 7.27 7.19 -18.97
CA HIS A 194 8.71 7.23 -19.23
C HIS A 194 9.16 6.14 -20.21
N THR A 195 8.73 4.90 -20.02
CA THR A 195 9.26 3.75 -20.76
C THR A 195 8.58 3.52 -22.11
N ALA A 196 7.28 3.82 -22.23
CA ALA A 196 6.48 3.53 -23.41
C ALA A 196 5.98 4.78 -24.15
N LEU A 197 5.77 5.90 -23.44
CA LEU A 197 5.15 7.10 -24.01
C LEU A 197 6.12 8.31 -24.09
N ARG A 198 7.43 8.08 -23.93
CA ARG A 198 8.50 9.08 -24.11
C ARG A 198 8.28 10.38 -23.34
N ASP A 199 7.70 10.28 -22.16
CA ASP A 199 7.34 11.43 -21.30
C ASP A 199 6.41 12.46 -21.96
N GLU A 200 5.47 12.02 -22.81
CA GLU A 200 4.52 12.92 -23.50
C GLU A 200 3.46 13.52 -22.57
N PHE A 201 3.31 13.00 -21.35
CA PHE A 201 2.30 13.40 -20.38
C PHE A 201 2.91 14.01 -19.13
N ASN A 202 2.16 14.90 -18.47
CA ASN A 202 2.43 15.33 -17.12
C ASN A 202 1.75 14.36 -16.14
N VAL A 203 2.53 13.81 -15.21
CA VAL A 203 2.04 12.97 -14.12
C VAL A 203 2.08 13.82 -12.84
N ILE A 204 0.91 14.16 -12.31
CA ILE A 204 0.73 15.16 -11.27
C ILE A 204 0.15 14.49 -10.03
N SER A 205 0.91 14.47 -8.95
CA SER A 205 0.44 13.95 -7.65
C SER A 205 -0.79 14.69 -7.17
N VAL A 206 -1.75 13.96 -6.62
CA VAL A 206 -2.96 14.53 -6.04
C VAL A 206 -2.86 14.50 -4.52
N ASP A 207 -2.75 15.69 -3.92
CA ASP A 207 -2.78 15.85 -2.46
C ASP A 207 -4.23 15.97 -1.99
N ALA A 208 -4.83 14.83 -1.70
CA ALA A 208 -6.19 14.74 -1.17
C ALA A 208 -6.29 13.52 -0.24
N PRO A 209 -7.27 13.50 0.66
CA PRO A 209 -7.49 12.35 1.54
C PRO A 209 -7.57 11.04 0.75
N GLN A 210 -6.86 10.01 1.23
CA GLN A 210 -6.79 8.66 0.64
C GLN A 210 -6.12 8.58 -0.75
N MET A 211 -5.59 9.67 -1.27
CA MET A 211 -4.89 9.66 -2.57
C MET A 211 -3.40 9.40 -2.42
N GLN A 212 -2.85 9.61 -1.22
CA GLN A 212 -1.43 9.40 -0.94
C GLN A 212 -1.24 8.69 0.40
N TRP A 213 -0.12 7.99 0.54
CA TRP A 213 0.33 7.43 1.80
C TRP A 213 1.85 7.30 1.85
N GLU A 214 2.36 7.25 3.05
CA GLU A 214 3.76 6.93 3.30
C GLU A 214 3.98 5.42 3.21
N ALA A 215 5.03 5.03 2.51
CA ALA A 215 5.44 3.65 2.35
C ALA A 215 6.76 3.39 3.05
N ALA A 216 6.81 2.30 3.79
CA ALA A 216 7.96 1.85 4.57
C ALA A 216 8.37 0.42 4.23
N ILE A 217 9.42 -0.05 4.87
CA ILE A 217 9.79 -1.46 4.89
C ILE A 217 9.03 -2.12 6.04
N GLY A 218 8.26 -3.14 5.72
CA GLY A 218 7.52 -3.92 6.71
C GLY A 218 8.21 -5.22 7.04
N LEU A 219 8.20 -5.59 8.33
CA LEU A 219 8.75 -6.82 8.86
C LEU A 219 7.73 -7.51 9.77
N SER A 220 7.98 -8.78 10.08
CA SER A 220 7.19 -9.47 11.10
C SER A 220 7.38 -8.84 12.48
N GLY A 221 6.30 -8.67 13.24
CA GLY A 221 6.36 -8.21 14.63
C GLY A 221 7.22 -9.06 15.56
N LYS A 222 7.63 -10.25 15.09
CA LYS A 222 8.57 -11.13 15.79
C LYS A 222 10.04 -10.75 15.60
N GLN A 223 10.35 -9.78 14.74
CA GLN A 223 11.72 -9.41 14.35
C GLN A 223 12.03 -7.92 14.65
N PRO A 224 11.82 -7.42 15.88
CA PRO A 224 12.04 -6.01 16.19
C PRO A 224 13.51 -5.61 16.04
N ALA A 225 14.46 -6.48 16.41
CA ALA A 225 15.88 -6.20 16.25
C ALA A 225 16.27 -6.00 14.78
N LEU A 226 15.79 -6.87 13.87
CA LEU A 226 16.04 -6.72 12.44
C LEU A 226 15.40 -5.43 11.89
N ARG A 227 14.20 -5.06 12.37
CA ARG A 227 13.59 -3.79 12.00
C ARG A 227 14.48 -2.61 12.39
N ASP A 228 15.05 -2.63 13.59
CA ASP A 228 15.91 -1.56 14.09
C ASP A 228 17.23 -1.47 13.30
N GLU A 229 17.82 -2.62 12.95
CA GLU A 229 19.01 -2.69 12.08
C GLU A 229 18.72 -2.09 10.69
N VAL A 230 17.62 -2.50 10.06
CA VAL A 230 17.20 -1.95 8.76
C VAL A 230 16.91 -0.46 8.86
N ASP A 231 16.16 -0.01 9.87
CA ASP A 231 15.82 1.40 10.05
C ASP A 231 17.06 2.29 10.23
N ALA A 232 18.07 1.79 10.94
CA ALA A 232 19.30 2.52 11.22
C ALA A 232 20.08 2.89 9.94
N VAL A 233 20.07 2.05 8.91
CA VAL A 233 20.79 2.31 7.65
C VAL A 233 20.01 3.18 6.66
N LEU A 234 18.69 3.34 6.83
CA LEU A 234 17.85 4.06 5.85
C LEU A 234 18.21 5.54 5.71
N GLY A 235 18.67 6.19 6.78
CA GLY A 235 19.11 7.59 6.72
C GLY A 235 20.25 7.80 5.70
N GLY A 236 21.25 6.93 5.72
CA GLY A 236 22.35 6.93 4.77
C GLY A 236 21.95 6.54 3.34
N LEU A 237 20.90 5.77 3.20
CA LEU A 237 20.38 5.31 1.90
C LEU A 237 19.41 6.29 1.22
N ALA A 238 18.96 7.33 1.90
CA ALA A 238 17.97 8.27 1.35
C ALA A 238 18.35 8.88 -0.01
N PRO A 239 19.61 9.28 -0.27
CA PRO A 239 20.02 9.75 -1.61
C PRO A 239 19.91 8.66 -2.67
N ARG A 240 20.30 7.43 -2.35
CA ARG A 240 20.24 6.27 -3.27
C ARG A 240 18.79 5.90 -3.57
N ILE A 241 17.90 5.87 -2.56
CA ILE A 241 16.46 5.59 -2.74
C ILE A 241 15.85 6.65 -3.66
N ARG A 242 16.21 7.92 -3.49
CA ARG A 242 15.75 9.01 -4.36
C ARG A 242 16.20 8.83 -5.82
N ALA A 243 17.47 8.49 -6.03
CA ALA A 243 18.00 8.21 -7.37
C ALA A 243 17.29 7.01 -8.03
N LEU A 244 17.00 5.96 -7.27
CA LEU A 244 16.22 4.81 -7.73
C LEU A 244 14.79 5.20 -8.08
N SER A 245 14.14 6.02 -7.27
CA SER A 245 12.78 6.51 -7.57
C SER A 245 12.74 7.30 -8.89
N VAL A 246 13.74 8.10 -9.15
CA VAL A 246 13.90 8.80 -10.46
C VAL A 246 14.12 7.80 -11.59
N LYS A 247 15.02 6.82 -11.41
CA LYS A 247 15.28 5.77 -12.41
C LYS A 247 14.02 5.03 -12.86
N TYR A 248 13.10 4.79 -11.94
CA TYR A 248 11.85 4.09 -12.22
C TYR A 248 10.67 5.03 -12.49
N ALA A 249 10.91 6.34 -12.61
CA ALA A 249 9.87 7.36 -12.77
C ALA A 249 8.74 7.29 -11.70
N VAL A 250 9.10 6.87 -10.49
CA VAL A 250 8.18 6.72 -9.34
C VAL A 250 8.22 7.97 -8.45
N ALA A 251 9.09 8.94 -8.75
CA ALA A 251 9.26 10.14 -7.96
C ALA A 251 7.97 10.97 -7.94
N MET A 252 7.19 10.74 -6.92
CA MET A 252 6.05 11.57 -6.53
C MET A 252 6.51 12.30 -5.26
N ASP A 253 6.70 13.60 -5.33
CA ASP A 253 7.18 14.50 -4.28
C ASP A 253 8.36 14.00 -3.41
N ALA A 254 9.29 14.86 -3.06
CA ALA A 254 10.42 14.48 -2.23
C ALA A 254 9.93 13.79 -0.94
N PRO A 255 10.54 12.65 -0.54
CA PRO A 255 10.26 12.11 0.77
C PRO A 255 10.47 13.21 1.81
N PRO A 256 9.67 13.26 2.88
CA PRO A 256 9.86 14.25 3.93
C PRO A 256 11.35 14.23 4.33
N ALA A 257 11.95 15.41 4.42
CA ALA A 257 13.32 15.52 4.88
C ALA A 257 13.46 14.69 6.15
N VAL A 258 14.46 13.79 6.20
CA VAL A 258 14.68 12.91 7.33
C VAL A 258 15.04 13.79 8.53
N SER A 259 14.07 14.43 9.09
CA SER A 259 14.10 14.99 10.43
C SER A 259 14.08 13.78 11.36
N GLY A 260 15.03 13.70 12.28
CA GLY A 260 15.22 12.59 13.20
C GLY A 260 14.02 12.38 14.14
N ALA A 261 12.88 12.05 13.55
CA ALA A 261 11.72 11.63 14.29
C ALA A 261 11.98 10.21 14.82
N ALA A 262 12.11 10.12 16.12
CA ALA A 262 12.04 8.89 16.87
C ALA A 262 10.84 8.05 16.39
N PRO A 263 10.90 6.71 16.51
CA PRO A 263 9.78 5.85 16.17
C PRO A 263 8.53 6.39 16.83
N VAL A 264 7.48 6.64 16.02
CA VAL A 264 6.20 7.14 16.52
C VAL A 264 5.67 6.11 17.51
N ARG A 265 5.86 6.37 18.80
CA ARG A 265 5.07 5.74 19.84
C ARG A 265 3.67 6.30 19.69
N VAL A 266 2.81 5.51 19.10
CA VAL A 266 1.38 5.79 19.15
C VAL A 266 0.95 5.51 20.57
N GLU A 267 0.86 6.57 21.39
CA GLU A 267 0.02 6.51 22.56
C GLU A 267 -1.38 6.25 22.04
N ALA A 268 -2.02 5.22 22.58
CA ALA A 268 -3.41 4.92 22.31
C ALA A 268 -4.23 6.15 22.74
N ASN A 269 -4.53 7.01 21.78
CA ASN A 269 -5.52 8.04 21.99
C ASN A 269 -6.84 7.29 22.14
N GLU A 270 -7.30 7.22 23.36
CA GLU A 270 -8.69 6.89 23.64
C GLU A 270 -9.50 7.89 22.82
N ALA A 271 -10.14 7.37 21.76
CA ALA A 271 -11.03 8.14 20.93
C ALA A 271 -12.15 8.65 21.85
N GLY A 272 -12.05 9.93 22.20
CA GLY A 272 -13.15 10.64 22.80
C GLY A 272 -14.34 10.51 21.87
N THR A 273 -15.29 9.69 22.26
CA THR A 273 -16.60 9.55 21.63
C THR A 273 -17.33 10.87 21.79
N THR A 274 -17.17 11.76 20.83
CA THR A 274 -18.13 12.87 20.67
C THR A 274 -19.39 12.24 20.10
N PRO A 275 -20.55 12.33 20.76
CA PRO A 275 -21.79 11.82 20.21
C PRO A 275 -22.10 12.57 18.92
N VAL A 276 -22.09 11.86 17.80
CA VAL A 276 -22.55 12.43 16.53
C VAL A 276 -24.05 12.68 16.66
N ALA A 277 -24.46 13.94 16.58
CA ALA A 277 -25.84 14.34 16.68
C ALA A 277 -26.68 13.57 15.65
N ARG A 278 -27.74 12.93 16.15
CA ARG A 278 -28.72 12.19 15.35
C ARG A 278 -29.42 13.18 14.41
N ALA A 279 -29.17 13.07 13.10
CA ALA A 279 -29.88 13.88 12.14
C ALA A 279 -31.36 13.48 12.13
N ALA A 280 -32.23 14.40 12.49
CA ALA A 280 -33.67 14.24 12.42
C ALA A 280 -34.14 14.49 10.97
N GLY A 281 -33.90 13.52 10.06
CA GLY A 281 -34.37 13.56 8.68
C GLY A 281 -34.88 12.18 8.26
N THR A 282 -35.98 12.14 7.50
CA THR A 282 -36.40 10.92 6.83
C THR A 282 -35.45 10.63 5.68
N GLY A 283 -34.75 9.49 5.71
CA GLY A 283 -33.85 9.08 4.63
C GLY A 283 -34.62 8.55 3.43
N ASP A 284 -34.14 8.86 2.22
CA ASP A 284 -34.59 8.26 0.98
C ASP A 284 -33.80 6.98 0.71
N ALA A 285 -34.47 5.82 0.82
CA ALA A 285 -33.83 4.53 0.61
C ALA A 285 -33.47 4.26 -0.86
N ALA A 286 -34.17 4.86 -1.84
CA ALA A 286 -33.83 4.71 -3.24
C ALA A 286 -32.55 5.48 -3.59
N GLU A 287 -32.43 6.73 -3.16
CA GLU A 287 -31.20 7.51 -3.30
C GLU A 287 -30.06 6.85 -2.51
N GLY A 288 -30.35 6.37 -1.30
CA GLY A 288 -29.37 5.62 -0.47
C GLY A 288 -28.84 4.36 -1.15
N LYS A 289 -29.69 3.64 -1.91
CA LYS A 289 -29.29 2.49 -2.72
C LYS A 289 -28.33 2.88 -3.84
N GLU A 290 -28.59 3.97 -4.53
CA GLU A 290 -27.70 4.44 -5.61
C GLU A 290 -26.34 4.85 -5.08
N ILE A 291 -26.31 5.64 -4.00
CA ILE A 291 -25.05 6.04 -3.33
C ILE A 291 -24.30 4.80 -2.85
N PHE A 292 -25.01 3.86 -2.22
CA PHE A 292 -24.43 2.62 -1.70
C PHE A 292 -23.79 1.80 -2.83
N ASN A 293 -24.53 1.52 -3.89
CA ASN A 293 -24.03 0.71 -5.01
C ASN A 293 -22.90 1.41 -5.77
N GLY A 294 -22.94 2.74 -5.87
CA GLY A 294 -21.90 3.54 -6.52
C GLY A 294 -20.58 3.59 -5.73
N THR A 295 -20.61 3.37 -4.42
CA THR A 295 -19.43 3.54 -3.57
C THR A 295 -19.21 2.37 -2.62
N CYS A 296 -20.14 2.09 -1.74
CA CYS A 296 -20.00 1.08 -0.69
C CYS A 296 -20.05 -0.35 -1.26
N GLY A 297 -20.80 -0.54 -2.34
CA GLY A 297 -21.02 -1.82 -3.02
C GLY A 297 -19.74 -2.47 -3.53
N HIS A 298 -18.68 -1.70 -3.80
CA HIS A 298 -17.39 -2.23 -4.24
C HIS A 298 -16.75 -3.21 -3.22
N CYS A 299 -16.91 -2.93 -1.93
CA CYS A 299 -16.40 -3.79 -0.87
C CYS A 299 -17.49 -4.64 -0.23
N HIS A 300 -18.71 -4.08 -0.12
CA HIS A 300 -19.84 -4.71 0.57
C HIS A 300 -20.78 -5.46 -0.37
N GLY A 301 -20.43 -5.54 -1.66
CA GLY A 301 -21.19 -6.16 -2.73
C GLY A 301 -22.37 -5.30 -3.20
N PRO A 302 -22.75 -5.41 -4.49
CA PRO A 302 -23.93 -4.73 -5.01
C PRO A 302 -25.16 -5.17 -4.22
N ASP A 303 -26.07 -4.23 -3.98
CA ASP A 303 -27.26 -4.43 -3.17
C ASP A 303 -26.98 -4.97 -1.76
N ALA A 304 -25.79 -4.66 -1.21
CA ALA A 304 -25.29 -5.15 0.08
C ALA A 304 -25.22 -6.69 0.18
N VAL A 305 -25.10 -7.39 -0.98
CA VAL A 305 -24.97 -8.85 -1.07
C VAL A 305 -23.51 -9.23 -1.26
N VAL A 306 -22.91 -9.86 -0.26
CA VAL A 306 -21.54 -10.35 -0.29
C VAL A 306 -21.42 -11.67 0.48
N ALA A 307 -20.61 -12.59 -0.03
CA ALA A 307 -20.43 -13.92 0.58
C ALA A 307 -19.68 -13.87 1.92
N ASP A 308 -18.77 -12.89 2.13
CA ASP A 308 -18.07 -12.74 3.41
C ASP A 308 -18.99 -12.13 4.47
N ARG A 309 -19.39 -12.96 5.44
CA ARG A 309 -20.25 -12.55 6.56
C ARG A 309 -19.68 -11.37 7.36
N LYS A 310 -18.36 -11.15 7.39
CA LYS A 310 -17.73 -10.07 8.16
C LYS A 310 -18.03 -8.68 7.59
N ILE A 311 -18.18 -8.59 6.28
CA ILE A 311 -18.45 -7.33 5.55
C ILE A 311 -19.87 -7.30 4.97
N ASN A 312 -20.69 -8.31 5.22
CA ASN A 312 -22.10 -8.35 4.81
C ASN A 312 -22.90 -7.38 5.68
N LEU A 313 -23.39 -6.30 5.08
CA LEU A 313 -24.12 -5.26 5.78
C LEU A 313 -25.63 -5.57 5.96
N ARG A 314 -26.14 -6.62 5.32
CA ARG A 314 -27.50 -7.13 5.60
C ARG A 314 -27.63 -7.79 6.98
N LEU A 315 -26.50 -8.05 7.64
CA LEU A 315 -26.44 -8.63 8.98
C LEU A 315 -26.19 -7.58 10.08
N LEU A 316 -26.32 -6.29 9.81
CA LEU A 316 -26.02 -5.24 10.79
C LEU A 316 -27.00 -5.29 11.97
N LYS A 317 -28.29 -5.45 11.69
CA LYS A 317 -29.32 -5.55 12.73
C LYS A 317 -29.13 -6.77 13.62
N HIS A 318 -28.74 -7.90 13.01
CA HIS A 318 -28.40 -9.11 13.77
C HIS A 318 -27.16 -8.92 14.66
N ARG A 319 -26.17 -8.11 14.23
CA ARG A 319 -24.92 -7.88 14.99
C ARG A 319 -25.05 -6.86 16.09
N TYR A 320 -25.82 -5.80 15.86
CA TYR A 320 -25.82 -4.61 16.70
C TYR A 320 -27.20 -4.30 17.31
N GLY A 321 -28.25 -5.02 16.90
CA GLY A 321 -29.59 -4.80 17.41
C GLY A 321 -30.04 -3.35 17.23
N GLU A 322 -30.52 -2.74 18.34
CA GLU A 322 -30.95 -1.34 18.36
C GLU A 322 -29.80 -0.32 18.17
N GLN A 323 -28.56 -0.75 18.40
CA GLN A 323 -27.39 0.11 18.21
C GLN A 323 -26.92 0.19 16.74
N MET A 324 -27.64 -0.45 15.80
CA MET A 324 -27.26 -0.50 14.39
C MET A 324 -27.02 0.90 13.80
N ASP A 325 -27.92 1.82 14.03
CA ASP A 325 -27.88 3.17 13.48
C ASP A 325 -26.66 3.95 14.00
N GLU A 326 -26.42 3.89 15.30
CA GLU A 326 -25.27 4.55 15.94
C GLU A 326 -23.95 3.96 15.44
N MET A 327 -23.87 2.62 15.36
CA MET A 327 -22.69 1.92 14.86
C MET A 327 -22.46 2.21 13.38
N PHE A 328 -23.51 2.37 12.58
CA PHE A 328 -23.39 2.80 11.20
C PHE A 328 -22.79 4.20 11.12
N PHE A 329 -23.38 5.21 11.75
CA PHE A 329 -22.87 6.59 11.71
C PHE A 329 -21.44 6.67 12.23
N THR A 330 -21.14 6.05 13.36
CA THR A 330 -19.77 6.01 13.91
C THR A 330 -18.78 5.39 12.91
N THR A 331 -19.18 4.29 12.26
CA THR A 331 -18.33 3.56 11.33
C THR A 331 -18.10 4.35 10.02
N VAL A 332 -19.13 4.95 9.44
CA VAL A 332 -18.98 5.72 8.20
C VAL A 332 -18.23 7.03 8.43
N THR A 333 -18.43 7.67 9.59
CA THR A 333 -17.76 8.91 9.96
C THR A 333 -16.26 8.71 10.18
N ASN A 334 -15.89 7.71 10.99
CA ASN A 334 -14.51 7.49 11.42
C ASN A 334 -13.77 6.44 10.57
N GLY A 335 -14.50 5.66 9.76
CA GLY A 335 -13.95 4.53 9.05
C GLY A 335 -13.55 3.38 9.98
N ARG A 336 -12.91 2.41 9.39
CA ARG A 336 -12.17 1.32 10.04
C ARG A 336 -10.87 1.10 9.27
N PRO A 337 -9.92 2.03 9.29
CA PRO A 337 -8.71 1.99 8.46
C PRO A 337 -7.94 0.68 8.61
N ALA A 338 -7.86 0.16 9.84
CA ALA A 338 -7.26 -1.15 10.13
C ALA A 338 -7.93 -2.34 9.40
N LYS A 339 -9.17 -2.15 8.92
CA LYS A 339 -9.93 -3.16 8.18
C LYS A 339 -10.13 -2.78 6.71
N GLY A 340 -9.46 -1.71 6.25
CA GLY A 340 -9.52 -1.23 4.89
C GLY A 340 -10.75 -0.37 4.56
N MET A 341 -11.52 0.07 5.56
CA MET A 341 -12.64 0.98 5.36
C MET A 341 -12.24 2.41 5.74
N PRO A 342 -12.20 3.34 4.78
CA PRO A 342 -11.84 4.74 5.05
C PRO A 342 -12.95 5.48 5.83
N PRO A 343 -12.61 6.62 6.47
CA PRO A 343 -13.62 7.57 6.95
C PRO A 343 -14.30 8.26 5.76
N TRP A 344 -15.60 8.48 5.87
CA TRP A 344 -16.39 9.04 4.78
C TRP A 344 -16.97 10.43 5.09
N LYS A 345 -16.70 10.98 6.29
CA LYS A 345 -17.24 12.26 6.78
C LYS A 345 -16.92 13.46 5.90
N ASP A 346 -15.76 13.41 5.21
CA ASP A 346 -15.30 14.50 4.35
C ASP A 346 -15.70 14.28 2.87
N VAL A 347 -16.38 13.15 2.58
CA VAL A 347 -16.77 12.69 1.25
C VAL A 347 -18.26 12.86 1.05
N PHE A 348 -19.07 12.45 2.03
CA PHE A 348 -20.52 12.49 1.98
C PHE A 348 -21.09 13.53 2.93
N LYS A 349 -22.22 14.12 2.53
CA LYS A 349 -23.02 14.98 3.41
C LYS A 349 -23.75 14.14 4.44
N GLN A 350 -24.15 14.75 5.54
CA GLN A 350 -24.94 14.06 6.57
C GLN A 350 -26.21 13.42 6.02
N GLN A 351 -26.88 14.07 5.05
CA GLN A 351 -28.08 13.52 4.42
C GLN A 351 -27.81 12.25 3.63
N ASP A 352 -26.65 12.14 2.97
CA ASP A 352 -26.27 10.95 2.22
C ASP A 352 -26.14 9.73 3.14
N PHE A 353 -25.57 9.92 4.35
CA PHE A 353 -25.51 8.89 5.35
C PHE A 353 -26.90 8.48 5.85
N VAL A 354 -27.81 9.43 6.02
CA VAL A 354 -29.20 9.16 6.38
C VAL A 354 -29.90 8.34 5.30
N ASN A 355 -29.68 8.66 4.04
CA ASN A 355 -30.25 7.92 2.89
C ASN A 355 -29.65 6.50 2.79
N ILE A 356 -28.33 6.36 2.91
CA ILE A 356 -27.68 5.03 2.92
C ILE A 356 -28.18 4.18 4.08
N LEU A 357 -28.36 4.77 5.27
CA LEU A 357 -28.90 4.04 6.42
C LEU A 357 -30.35 3.59 6.19
N ALA A 358 -31.20 4.46 5.60
CA ALA A 358 -32.55 4.11 5.22
C ALA A 358 -32.58 2.91 4.26
N TYR A 359 -31.70 2.90 3.26
CA TYR A 359 -31.52 1.77 2.36
C TYR A 359 -31.08 0.50 3.12
N LEU A 360 -30.02 0.59 3.92
CA LEU A 360 -29.52 -0.55 4.67
C LEU A 360 -30.56 -1.12 5.63
N ASN A 361 -31.38 -0.26 6.28
CA ASN A 361 -32.49 -0.70 7.11
C ASN A 361 -33.55 -1.48 6.32
N SER A 362 -33.78 -1.11 5.05
CA SER A 362 -34.77 -1.78 4.17
C SER A 362 -34.32 -3.18 3.70
N VAL A 363 -33.01 -3.49 3.75
CA VAL A 363 -32.45 -4.73 3.22
C VAL A 363 -31.83 -5.64 4.28
N GLN A 364 -32.10 -5.39 5.56
CA GLN A 364 -31.60 -6.28 6.63
C GLN A 364 -32.23 -7.67 6.53
N ASP A 365 -31.37 -8.69 6.62
CA ASP A 365 -31.83 -10.08 6.73
C ASP A 365 -32.57 -10.27 8.09
N LYS A 366 -33.68 -11.02 8.07
CA LYS A 366 -34.50 -11.29 9.22
C LYS A 366 -33.91 -12.37 10.13
#